data_87b9e90e38909b843264566d6e01d2cd
#
_entry.id   87b9e90e38909b843264566d6e01d2cd
#
_cell.length_a   1.000
_cell.length_b   1.000
_cell.length_c   1.000
_cell.angle_alpha   90.00
_cell.angle_beta   90.00
_cell.angle_gamma   90.00
#
_symmetry.space_group_name_H-M   'P 1'
#
loop_
_entity.id
_entity.type
_entity.pdbx_description
1 polymer ?
#
loop_
_entity_poly.entity_id
_entity_poly.type
_entity_poly.pdbx_seq_one_letter_code
_entity_poly.pdbx_strand_id
1 'polypeptide(L)'
;MKLGDLLGVLARGMHVVSLCAGHTHEDMLALGATPRVARQLEGLHRVYFGQTAFSAKQRRARETNHALDTLLQIERHVARVKNSRQAWDLRVELCATPEGEIAGVAKRRLAELTPEPTPGVRVRRSAGGMHKLIITDRPRAIANLVGTLKATSEDLLKACLLYTSDAADEED
;
A
#
# COMPACT_ATOMS: atom_id res chain seq x y z
N MET A 1 -22.05 10.49 -28.17
CA MET A 1 -20.70 9.91 -28.03
C MET A 1 -20.81 8.43 -28.22
N LYS A 2 -20.09 7.84 -29.18
CA LYS A 2 -20.05 6.37 -29.40
C LYS A 2 -19.10 5.74 -28.38
N LEU A 3 -19.30 4.46 -28.08
CA LEU A 3 -18.44 3.72 -27.14
C LEU A 3 -16.94 3.80 -27.52
N GLY A 4 -16.65 3.73 -28.84
CA GLY A 4 -15.28 3.86 -29.33
C GLY A 4 -14.64 5.22 -29.03
N ASP A 5 -15.41 6.30 -29.05
CA ASP A 5 -14.92 7.64 -28.70
C ASP A 5 -14.52 7.70 -27.23
N LEU A 6 -15.37 7.12 -26.34
CA LEU A 6 -15.10 7.05 -24.92
C LEU A 6 -13.83 6.22 -24.63
N LEU A 7 -13.72 5.04 -25.22
CA LEU A 7 -12.55 4.18 -25.04
C LEU A 7 -11.28 4.85 -25.57
N GLY A 8 -11.37 5.55 -26.72
CA GLY A 8 -10.26 6.32 -27.27
C GLY A 8 -9.81 7.50 -26.37
N VAL A 9 -10.74 8.11 -25.63
CA VAL A 9 -10.39 9.14 -24.62
C VAL A 9 -9.71 8.50 -23.43
N LEU A 10 -10.26 7.41 -22.87
CA LEU A 10 -9.68 6.72 -21.70
C LEU A 10 -8.31 6.10 -21.98
N ALA A 11 -8.06 5.66 -23.22
CA ALA A 11 -6.75 5.16 -23.66
C ALA A 11 -5.66 6.24 -23.61
N ARG A 12 -6.03 7.53 -23.64
CA ARG A 12 -5.11 8.66 -23.48
C ARG A 12 -5.15 9.21 -22.06
N GLY A 13 -4.78 8.40 -21.08
CA GLY A 13 -4.92 8.70 -19.66
C GLY A 13 -4.32 10.04 -19.25
N MET A 14 -3.13 10.39 -19.74
CA MET A 14 -2.49 11.69 -19.41
C MET A 14 -3.30 12.87 -19.96
N HIS A 15 -3.94 12.73 -21.10
CA HIS A 15 -4.83 13.76 -21.64
C HIS A 15 -6.07 13.93 -20.76
N VAL A 16 -6.69 12.83 -20.31
CA VAL A 16 -7.82 12.89 -19.35
C VAL A 16 -7.42 13.61 -18.07
N VAL A 17 -6.25 13.30 -17.52
CA VAL A 17 -5.73 13.96 -16.32
C VAL A 17 -5.49 15.44 -16.56
N SER A 18 -5.00 15.85 -17.74
CA SER A 18 -4.78 17.28 -18.06
C SER A 18 -6.09 18.08 -18.14
N LEU A 19 -7.20 17.46 -18.53
CA LEU A 19 -8.52 18.12 -18.58
C LEU A 19 -9.07 18.46 -17.18
N CYS A 20 -8.50 17.88 -16.11
CA CYS A 20 -8.88 18.23 -14.74
C CYS A 20 -8.33 19.60 -14.29
N ALA A 21 -7.52 20.28 -15.11
CA ALA A 21 -6.99 21.59 -14.79
C ALA A 21 -8.11 22.61 -14.52
N GLY A 22 -8.04 23.30 -13.38
CA GLY A 22 -9.04 24.30 -12.99
C GLY A 22 -10.35 23.73 -12.44
N HIS A 23 -10.53 22.40 -12.39
CA HIS A 23 -11.71 21.77 -11.80
C HIS A 23 -11.43 21.33 -10.36
N THR A 24 -12.32 21.71 -9.46
CA THR A 24 -12.31 21.23 -8.08
C THR A 24 -12.96 19.85 -7.98
N HIS A 25 -12.85 19.23 -6.80
CA HIS A 25 -13.57 17.99 -6.51
C HIS A 25 -15.08 18.14 -6.71
N GLU A 26 -15.65 19.27 -6.26
CA GLU A 26 -17.08 19.57 -6.36
C GLU A 26 -17.52 19.77 -7.82
N ASP A 27 -16.69 20.44 -8.63
CA ASP A 27 -16.97 20.62 -10.06
C ASP A 27 -17.04 19.25 -10.76
N MET A 28 -16.12 18.34 -10.44
CA MET A 28 -16.14 16.99 -11.02
C MET A 28 -17.39 16.20 -10.61
N LEU A 29 -17.86 16.34 -9.37
CA LEU A 29 -19.11 15.74 -8.91
C LEU A 29 -20.32 16.34 -9.67
N ALA A 30 -20.36 17.65 -9.86
CA ALA A 30 -21.41 18.33 -10.62
C ALA A 30 -21.45 17.90 -12.09
N LEU A 31 -20.30 17.52 -12.66
CA LEU A 31 -20.18 16.94 -14.00
C LEU A 31 -20.58 15.46 -14.06
N GLY A 32 -21.01 14.85 -12.93
CA GLY A 32 -21.52 13.49 -12.86
C GLY A 32 -20.45 12.43 -12.49
N ALA A 33 -19.24 12.84 -12.09
CA ALA A 33 -18.26 11.90 -11.58
C ALA A 33 -18.69 11.34 -10.22
N THR A 34 -18.42 10.06 -9.97
CA THR A 34 -18.59 9.51 -8.64
C THR A 34 -17.50 10.07 -7.69
N PRO A 35 -17.74 10.13 -6.35
CA PRO A 35 -16.74 10.63 -5.40
C PRO A 35 -15.40 9.88 -5.46
N ARG A 36 -15.42 8.61 -5.85
CA ARG A 36 -14.22 7.81 -6.07
C ARG A 36 -13.43 8.29 -7.28
N VAL A 37 -14.10 8.47 -8.42
CA VAL A 37 -13.49 8.91 -9.68
C VAL A 37 -12.94 10.33 -9.52
N ALA A 38 -13.71 11.26 -8.93
CA ALA A 38 -13.26 12.62 -8.69
C ALA A 38 -11.98 12.66 -7.85
N ARG A 39 -11.90 11.90 -6.75
CA ARG A 39 -10.69 11.79 -5.92
C ARG A 39 -9.50 11.19 -6.67
N GLN A 40 -9.73 10.20 -7.53
CA GLN A 40 -8.68 9.57 -8.32
C GLN A 40 -8.10 10.54 -9.33
N LEU A 41 -8.95 11.26 -10.07
CA LEU A 41 -8.54 12.25 -11.06
C LEU A 41 -7.82 13.44 -10.41
N GLU A 42 -8.35 13.97 -9.32
CA GLU A 42 -7.70 15.02 -8.53
C GLU A 42 -6.31 14.59 -8.04
N GLY A 43 -6.19 13.35 -7.54
CA GLY A 43 -4.93 12.78 -7.10
C GLY A 43 -3.91 12.67 -8.23
N LEU A 44 -4.32 12.16 -9.39
CA LEU A 44 -3.47 12.10 -10.58
C LEU A 44 -3.08 13.49 -11.07
N HIS A 45 -4.03 14.43 -11.16
CA HIS A 45 -3.76 15.80 -11.59
C HIS A 45 -2.73 16.48 -10.67
N ARG A 46 -2.88 16.34 -9.35
CA ARG A 46 -1.93 16.87 -8.36
C ARG A 46 -0.52 16.32 -8.56
N VAL A 47 -0.40 15.02 -8.85
CA VAL A 47 0.90 14.37 -9.07
C VAL A 47 1.52 14.82 -10.39
N TYR A 48 0.79 14.74 -11.49
CA TYR A 48 1.36 14.94 -12.83
C TYR A 48 1.39 16.40 -13.27
N PHE A 49 0.53 17.28 -12.73
CA PHE A 49 0.42 18.69 -13.14
C PHE A 49 0.55 19.68 -11.98
N GLY A 50 0.51 19.21 -10.73
CA GLY A 50 0.71 20.06 -9.55
C GLY A 50 2.16 20.50 -9.38
N GLN A 51 2.38 21.41 -8.43
CA GLN A 51 3.72 21.89 -8.09
C GLN A 51 4.56 20.79 -7.45
N THR A 52 5.82 20.67 -7.85
CA THR A 52 6.77 19.68 -7.31
C THR A 52 8.20 20.17 -7.43
N ALA A 53 9.05 19.75 -6.48
CA ALA A 53 10.50 19.93 -6.55
C ALA A 53 11.17 19.05 -7.64
N PHE A 54 10.43 18.10 -8.23
CA PHE A 54 10.93 17.13 -9.21
C PHE A 54 10.37 17.41 -10.62
N SER A 55 10.32 18.68 -11.03
CA SER A 55 9.67 19.13 -12.27
C SER A 55 10.20 18.43 -13.53
N ALA A 56 11.50 18.14 -13.61
CA ALA A 56 12.09 17.42 -14.74
C ALA A 56 11.57 15.97 -14.82
N LYS A 57 11.47 15.26 -13.67
CA LYS A 57 10.92 13.91 -13.60
C LYS A 57 9.41 13.90 -13.90
N GLN A 58 8.68 14.89 -13.39
CA GLN A 58 7.26 15.08 -13.67
C GLN A 58 7.00 15.28 -15.17
N ARG A 59 7.82 16.10 -15.85
CA ARG A 59 7.72 16.30 -17.31
C ARG A 59 7.92 14.98 -18.06
N ARG A 60 8.98 14.23 -17.70
CA ARG A 60 9.28 12.94 -18.32
C ARG A 60 8.17 11.91 -18.08
N ALA A 61 7.57 11.88 -16.88
CA ALA A 61 6.46 10.98 -16.58
C ALA A 61 5.19 11.33 -17.38
N ARG A 62 5.00 12.59 -17.80
CA ARG A 62 3.89 13.00 -18.66
C ARG A 62 4.00 12.57 -20.13
N GLU A 63 5.17 12.16 -20.57
CA GLU A 63 5.41 11.69 -21.94
C GLU A 63 4.87 10.28 -22.19
N THR A 64 4.21 9.68 -21.20
CA THR A 64 3.63 8.35 -21.30
C THR A 64 2.35 8.34 -22.16
N ASN A 65 2.11 7.21 -22.84
CA ASN A 65 0.89 6.94 -23.59
C ASN A 65 -0.07 5.96 -22.87
N HIS A 66 0.13 5.74 -21.57
CA HIS A 66 -0.71 4.82 -20.80
C HIS A 66 -2.15 5.28 -20.67
N ALA A 67 -3.07 4.31 -20.64
CA ALA A 67 -4.46 4.51 -20.32
C ALA A 67 -4.66 5.00 -18.87
N LEU A 68 -5.83 5.54 -18.56
CA LEU A 68 -6.13 6.11 -17.25
C LEU A 68 -6.04 5.10 -16.12
N ASP A 69 -6.51 3.88 -16.32
CA ASP A 69 -6.45 2.78 -15.35
C ASP A 69 -5.00 2.34 -15.08
N THR A 70 -4.16 2.32 -16.12
CA THR A 70 -2.73 2.03 -15.99
C THR A 70 -2.01 3.11 -15.18
N LEU A 71 -2.33 4.39 -15.36
CA LEU A 71 -1.82 5.48 -14.51
C LEU A 71 -2.22 5.28 -13.04
N LEU A 72 -3.47 4.89 -12.79
CA LEU A 72 -3.94 4.58 -11.44
C LEU A 72 -3.22 3.37 -10.84
N GLN A 73 -2.89 2.36 -11.64
CA GLN A 73 -2.08 1.22 -11.21
C GLN A 73 -0.66 1.65 -10.86
N ILE A 74 -0.01 2.47 -11.67
CA ILE A 74 1.32 3.02 -11.39
C ILE A 74 1.33 3.74 -10.05
N GLU A 75 0.37 4.65 -9.81
CA GLU A 75 0.31 5.40 -8.56
C GLU A 75 0.06 4.51 -7.33
N ARG A 76 -0.67 3.40 -7.45
CA ARG A 76 -0.80 2.41 -6.36
C ARG A 76 0.54 1.76 -5.99
N HIS A 77 1.40 1.51 -6.95
CA HIS A 77 2.75 1.00 -6.68
C HIS A 77 3.64 2.07 -6.05
N VAL A 78 3.64 3.28 -6.62
CA VAL A 78 4.46 4.41 -6.16
C VAL A 78 4.06 4.85 -4.74
N ALA A 79 2.79 4.82 -4.37
CA ALA A 79 2.31 5.16 -3.02
C ALA A 79 2.93 4.31 -1.89
N ARG A 80 3.53 3.17 -2.21
CA ARG A 80 4.24 2.31 -1.25
C ARG A 80 5.66 2.81 -0.92
N VAL A 81 6.20 3.73 -1.71
CA VAL A 81 7.55 4.28 -1.55
C VAL A 81 7.48 5.55 -0.70
N LYS A 82 8.13 5.54 0.45
CA LYS A 82 8.10 6.68 1.40
C LYS A 82 9.01 7.83 1.00
N ASN A 83 10.14 7.54 0.36
CA ASN A 83 11.10 8.55 -0.05
C ASN A 83 10.64 9.20 -1.36
N SER A 84 10.39 10.51 -1.36
CA SER A 84 9.87 11.26 -2.50
C SER A 84 10.74 11.17 -3.75
N ARG A 85 12.08 11.17 -3.60
CA ARG A 85 13.02 11.06 -4.73
C ARG A 85 12.91 9.69 -5.39
N GLN A 86 12.90 8.63 -4.58
CA GLN A 86 12.73 7.24 -5.06
C GLN A 86 11.34 7.01 -5.65
N ALA A 87 10.30 7.61 -5.07
CA ALA A 87 8.94 7.56 -5.61
C ALA A 87 8.88 8.18 -7.02
N TRP A 88 9.56 9.30 -7.25
CA TRP A 88 9.65 9.90 -8.57
C TRP A 88 10.50 9.08 -9.55
N ASP A 89 11.60 8.46 -9.09
CA ASP A 89 12.38 7.56 -9.92
C ASP A 89 11.56 6.35 -10.39
N LEU A 90 10.86 5.71 -9.46
CA LEU A 90 9.97 4.59 -9.77
C LEU A 90 8.84 5.02 -10.72
N ARG A 91 8.21 6.18 -10.48
CA ARG A 91 7.13 6.70 -11.35
C ARG A 91 7.60 6.88 -12.79
N VAL A 92 8.74 7.52 -13.00
CA VAL A 92 9.30 7.73 -14.35
C VAL A 92 9.61 6.41 -15.02
N GLU A 93 10.19 5.45 -14.30
CA GLU A 93 10.48 4.11 -14.81
C GLU A 93 9.21 3.39 -15.23
N LEU A 94 8.17 3.35 -14.37
CA LEU A 94 6.90 2.69 -14.69
C LEU A 94 6.14 3.39 -15.82
N CYS A 95 6.19 4.71 -15.92
CA CYS A 95 5.60 5.44 -17.03
C CYS A 95 6.29 5.15 -18.38
N ALA A 96 7.55 4.74 -18.36
CA ALA A 96 8.29 4.34 -19.56
C ALA A 96 8.19 2.83 -19.86
N THR A 97 7.60 2.03 -18.95
CA THR A 97 7.50 0.58 -19.06
C THR A 97 6.25 0.18 -19.84
N PRO A 98 6.30 -0.81 -20.75
CA PRO A 98 5.11 -1.36 -21.40
C PRO A 98 4.09 -1.87 -20.37
N GLU A 99 2.80 -1.69 -20.66
CA GLU A 99 1.69 -1.98 -19.71
C GLU A 99 1.76 -3.38 -19.10
N GLY A 100 1.98 -4.41 -19.92
CA GLY A 100 2.06 -5.80 -19.46
C GLY A 100 3.22 -6.10 -18.52
N GLU A 101 4.25 -5.24 -18.46
CA GLU A 101 5.45 -5.42 -17.65
C GLU A 101 5.44 -4.60 -16.35
N ILE A 102 4.54 -3.61 -16.23
CA ILE A 102 4.51 -2.67 -15.10
C ILE A 102 4.47 -3.39 -13.75
N ALA A 103 3.62 -4.40 -13.59
CA ALA A 103 3.48 -5.14 -12.33
C ALA A 103 4.78 -5.87 -11.94
N GLY A 104 5.47 -6.47 -12.92
CA GLY A 104 6.74 -7.16 -12.72
C GLY A 104 7.87 -6.21 -12.32
N VAL A 105 8.00 -5.10 -13.06
CA VAL A 105 8.99 -4.06 -12.77
C VAL A 105 8.73 -3.43 -11.40
N ALA A 106 7.48 -3.06 -11.11
CA ALA A 106 7.10 -2.49 -9.82
C ALA A 106 7.42 -3.43 -8.65
N LYS A 107 7.11 -4.73 -8.77
CA LYS A 107 7.40 -5.73 -7.72
C LYS A 107 8.91 -5.81 -7.44
N ARG A 108 9.74 -5.91 -8.47
CA ARG A 108 11.20 -5.96 -8.36
C ARG A 108 11.74 -4.69 -7.69
N ARG A 109 11.37 -3.51 -8.20
CA ARG A 109 11.84 -2.23 -7.68
C ARG A 109 11.40 -1.95 -6.26
N LEU A 110 10.17 -2.32 -5.89
CA LEU A 110 9.68 -2.19 -4.52
C LEU A 110 10.44 -3.12 -3.55
N ALA A 111 10.83 -4.32 -3.98
CA ALA A 111 11.67 -5.19 -3.17
C ALA A 111 13.05 -4.58 -2.90
N GLU A 112 13.66 -3.95 -3.92
CA GLU A 112 14.94 -3.24 -3.78
C GLU A 112 14.84 -2.00 -2.88
N LEU A 113 13.72 -1.26 -2.96
CA LEU A 113 13.48 -0.03 -2.20
C LEU A 113 12.97 -0.26 -0.77
N THR A 114 12.48 -1.46 -0.47
CA THR A 114 12.00 -1.80 0.87
C THR A 114 13.18 -2.36 1.67
N PRO A 115 13.66 -1.66 2.71
CA PRO A 115 14.72 -2.21 3.55
C PRO A 115 14.23 -3.51 4.18
N GLU A 116 15.12 -4.49 4.24
CA GLU A 116 14.84 -5.73 4.99
C GLU A 116 14.39 -5.37 6.41
N PRO A 117 13.33 -6.03 6.90
CA PRO A 117 12.87 -5.79 8.26
C PRO A 117 13.98 -6.11 9.24
N THR A 118 14.40 -5.12 10.01
CA THR A 118 15.41 -5.31 11.05
C THR A 118 14.80 -6.15 12.16
N PRO A 119 15.47 -7.23 12.59
CA PRO A 119 15.04 -8.01 13.74
C PRO A 119 14.84 -7.12 14.97
N GLY A 120 13.78 -7.33 15.71
CA GLY A 120 13.51 -6.52 16.91
C GLY A 120 12.19 -6.85 17.58
N VAL A 121 12.07 -6.33 18.79
CA VAL A 121 10.88 -6.47 19.64
C VAL A 121 10.33 -5.09 19.94
N ARG A 122 9.03 -4.89 19.75
CA ARG A 122 8.34 -3.65 20.06
C ARG A 122 7.10 -3.92 20.89
N VAL A 123 6.92 -3.16 21.94
CA VAL A 123 5.71 -3.16 22.75
C VAL A 123 4.90 -1.91 22.42
N ARG A 124 3.62 -2.09 22.12
CA ARG A 124 2.68 -0.97 21.90
C ARG A 124 1.51 -1.09 22.86
N ARG A 125 1.08 0.03 23.42
CA ARG A 125 -0.21 0.10 24.11
C ARG A 125 -1.34 -0.05 23.11
N SER A 126 -2.31 -0.88 23.44
CA SER A 126 -3.55 -1.05 22.70
C SER A 126 -4.71 -0.43 23.48
N ALA A 127 -5.85 -0.23 22.85
CA ALA A 127 -7.05 0.24 23.53
C ALA A 127 -7.47 -0.74 24.64
N GLY A 128 -8.05 -0.24 25.74
CA GLY A 128 -8.47 -1.07 26.86
C GLY A 128 -7.36 -1.49 27.84
N GLY A 129 -6.19 -0.79 27.81
CA GLY A 129 -5.11 -1.07 28.78
C GLY A 129 -4.22 -2.27 28.43
N MET A 130 -4.52 -2.98 27.33
CA MET A 130 -3.72 -4.10 26.88
C MET A 130 -2.43 -3.64 26.18
N HIS A 131 -1.41 -4.49 26.20
CA HIS A 131 -0.17 -4.28 25.47
C HIS A 131 -0.07 -5.29 24.33
N LYS A 132 0.41 -4.82 23.17
CA LYS A 132 0.67 -5.65 21.99
C LYS A 132 2.17 -5.82 21.84
N LEU A 133 2.64 -7.07 21.88
CA LEU A 133 4.02 -7.42 21.57
C LEU A 133 4.12 -7.72 20.07
N ILE A 134 5.05 -7.05 19.40
CA ILE A 134 5.34 -7.25 17.98
C ILE A 134 6.80 -7.67 17.88
N ILE A 135 7.01 -8.90 17.43
CA ILE A 135 8.35 -9.46 17.21
C ILE A 135 8.56 -9.57 15.70
N THR A 136 9.67 -9.04 15.24
CA THR A 136 10.10 -9.10 13.83
C THR A 136 11.43 -9.85 13.79
N ASP A 137 11.47 -10.97 13.06
CA ASP A 137 12.66 -11.76 12.85
C ASP A 137 12.47 -12.65 11.60
N ARG A 138 13.49 -13.44 11.26
CA ARG A 138 13.42 -14.41 10.17
C ARG A 138 12.30 -15.42 10.42
N PRO A 139 11.63 -15.93 9.37
CA PRO A 139 10.48 -16.84 9.53
C PRO A 139 10.76 -18.05 10.44
N ARG A 140 11.95 -18.65 10.34
CA ARG A 140 12.34 -19.78 11.16
C ARG A 140 12.45 -19.44 12.64
N ALA A 141 13.01 -18.27 12.98
CA ALA A 141 13.12 -17.79 14.35
C ALA A 141 11.73 -17.54 14.96
N ILE A 142 10.84 -16.92 14.20
CA ILE A 142 9.44 -16.68 14.62
C ILE A 142 8.71 -18.02 14.81
N ALA A 143 8.87 -18.98 13.90
CA ALA A 143 8.24 -20.30 14.04
C ALA A 143 8.71 -21.04 15.30
N ASN A 144 10.01 -21.00 15.61
CA ASN A 144 10.56 -21.60 16.83
C ASN A 144 10.00 -20.90 18.09
N LEU A 145 9.97 -19.56 18.11
CA LEU A 145 9.43 -18.79 19.22
C LEU A 145 7.94 -19.11 19.48
N VAL A 146 7.14 -19.16 18.41
CA VAL A 146 5.71 -19.51 18.50
C VAL A 146 5.54 -20.93 19.02
N GLY A 147 6.37 -21.87 18.57
CA GLY A 147 6.38 -23.26 19.06
C GLY A 147 6.67 -23.34 20.56
N THR A 148 7.72 -22.65 21.02
CA THR A 148 8.07 -22.57 22.45
C THR A 148 6.95 -21.96 23.30
N LEU A 149 6.36 -20.82 22.84
CA LEU A 149 5.25 -20.17 23.55
C LEU A 149 4.02 -21.08 23.67
N LYS A 150 3.69 -21.84 22.63
CA LYS A 150 2.58 -22.79 22.67
C LYS A 150 2.84 -23.93 23.68
N ALA A 151 4.02 -24.55 23.62
CA ALA A 151 4.38 -25.62 24.55
C ALA A 151 4.33 -25.15 26.00
N THR A 152 4.92 -23.98 26.30
CA THR A 152 4.89 -23.38 27.64
C THR A 152 3.46 -23.07 28.11
N SER A 153 2.60 -22.58 27.20
CA SER A 153 1.19 -22.29 27.51
C SER A 153 0.41 -23.58 27.84
N GLU A 154 0.65 -24.66 27.10
CA GLU A 154 0.03 -25.96 27.33
C GLU A 154 0.48 -26.57 28.66
N ASP A 155 1.77 -26.45 29.00
CA ASP A 155 2.31 -26.94 30.28
C ASP A 155 1.75 -26.17 31.48
N LEU A 156 1.63 -24.84 31.38
CA LEU A 156 1.00 -24.00 32.39
C LEU A 156 -0.48 -24.35 32.57
N LEU A 157 -1.20 -24.60 31.49
CA LEU A 157 -2.61 -24.96 31.55
C LEU A 157 -2.81 -26.31 32.25
N LYS A 158 -1.96 -27.30 31.95
CA LYS A 158 -1.95 -28.62 32.63
C LYS A 158 -1.66 -28.48 34.12
N ALA A 159 -0.67 -27.66 34.49
CA ALA A 159 -0.33 -27.40 35.88
C ALA A 159 -1.48 -26.76 36.65
N CYS A 160 -2.17 -25.78 36.05
CA CYS A 160 -3.34 -25.13 36.65
C CYS A 160 -4.51 -26.11 36.84
N LEU A 161 -4.75 -27.01 35.87
CA LEU A 161 -5.83 -28.02 35.97
C LEU A 161 -5.56 -29.05 37.04
N LEU A 162 -4.29 -29.48 37.23
CA LEU A 162 -3.91 -30.39 38.30
C LEU A 162 -4.11 -29.79 39.69
N TYR A 163 -3.74 -28.49 39.85
CA TYR A 163 -3.91 -27.77 41.11
C TYR A 163 -5.39 -27.58 41.52
N THR A 164 -6.29 -27.40 40.55
CA THR A 164 -7.73 -27.29 40.82
C THR A 164 -8.41 -28.61 41.15
N SER A 165 -7.89 -29.74 40.66
CA SER A 165 -8.41 -31.08 41.01
C SER A 165 -8.00 -31.52 42.42
N ASP A 166 -6.75 -31.24 42.83
CA ASP A 166 -6.30 -31.58 44.17
C ASP A 166 -7.01 -30.78 45.28
N ALA A 167 -7.41 -29.54 44.98
CA ALA A 167 -8.17 -28.71 45.92
C ALA A 167 -9.64 -29.12 46.10
N ALA A 168 -10.18 -29.95 45.20
CA ALA A 168 -11.55 -30.45 45.31
C ALA A 168 -11.68 -31.75 46.12
N ASP A 169 -10.58 -32.45 46.38
CA ASP A 169 -10.53 -33.70 47.15
C ASP A 169 -10.31 -33.47 48.65
N GLU A 170 -10.07 -32.26 49.12
CA GLU A 170 -9.84 -31.92 50.52
C GLU A 170 -11.11 -31.44 51.30
N GLU A 171 -12.28 -31.46 50.69
CA GLU A 171 -13.56 -31.05 51.32
C GLU A 171 -14.53 -32.22 51.62
N ASP A 172 -14.07 -33.40 52.04
CA ASP A 172 -14.91 -34.48 52.59
C ASP A 172 -14.56 -34.83 54.04
#